data_5fe38098f0e37d9bdc0898a999d2c828
#
_entry.id   5fe38098f0e37d9bdc0898a999d2c828
#
_cell.length_a   1.000
_cell.length_b   1.000
_cell.length_c   1.000
_cell.angle_alpha   90.00
_cell.angle_beta   90.00
_cell.angle_gamma   90.00
#
_symmetry.space_group_name_H-M   'P 1'
#
loop_
_entity.id
_entity.type
_entity.pdbx_description
1 polymer ?
#
loop_
_entity_poly.entity_id
_entity_poly.type
_entity_poly.pdbx_seq_one_letter_code
_entity_poly.pdbx_strand_id
1 'polypeptide(L)'
;MQSLHTPSSLSVMFDDEHAIANAGLALAGLLSEKLGLEQLCDETISIAPFPGRRAATLVHSLVVGGSCIDDADVLRSGSTSSVLSHRVMAPSTLGTFLRGFTFGNVRQLDAVAEQLLTRAWALGAGPEMSPMTIDLDSTVCEVSADFPVMPRAARYPWSLHQAS
;
A
#
# COMPACT_ATOMS: atom_id res chain seq x y z
N MET A 1 -26.83 39.48 3.83
CA MET A 1 -27.27 38.49 2.82
C MET A 1 -27.54 37.21 3.58
N GLN A 2 -28.81 36.92 3.92
CA GLN A 2 -29.14 35.70 4.66
C GLN A 2 -29.13 34.51 3.69
N SER A 3 -28.41 33.46 4.06
CA SER A 3 -28.41 32.20 3.31
C SER A 3 -29.79 31.57 3.41
N LEU A 4 -30.46 31.41 2.27
CA LEU A 4 -31.80 30.85 2.14
C LEU A 4 -31.81 29.30 2.21
N HIS A 5 -30.67 28.66 2.47
CA HIS A 5 -30.56 27.20 2.52
C HIS A 5 -30.55 26.73 3.97
N THR A 6 -31.68 26.22 4.45
CA THR A 6 -31.74 25.48 5.69
C THR A 6 -31.42 24.00 5.43
N PRO A 7 -30.70 23.30 6.32
CA PRO A 7 -30.35 21.88 6.14
C PRO A 7 -31.57 20.97 5.89
N SER A 8 -32.76 21.34 6.40
CA SER A 8 -34.01 20.63 6.21
C SER A 8 -34.59 20.72 4.79
N SER A 9 -34.06 21.62 3.93
CA SER A 9 -34.52 21.76 2.53
C SER A 9 -33.63 20.99 1.54
N LEU A 10 -32.56 20.35 2.02
CA LEU A 10 -31.65 19.57 1.18
C LEU A 10 -32.12 18.12 1.19
N SER A 11 -32.42 17.58 0.00
CA SER A 11 -32.57 16.15 -0.24
C SER A 11 -31.27 15.62 -0.81
N VAL A 12 -30.64 14.68 -0.11
CA VAL A 12 -29.42 14.02 -0.59
C VAL A 12 -29.79 12.63 -1.06
N MET A 13 -29.47 12.33 -2.30
CA MET A 13 -29.64 11.01 -2.90
C MET A 13 -28.24 10.45 -3.21
N PHE A 14 -28.03 9.18 -2.85
CA PHE A 14 -26.76 8.46 -3.09
C PHE A 14 -26.99 7.39 -4.16
N ASP A 15 -27.45 7.81 -5.34
CA ASP A 15 -27.86 6.96 -6.45
C ASP A 15 -26.97 7.08 -7.70
N ASP A 16 -25.84 7.79 -7.59
CA ASP A 16 -24.89 7.90 -8.70
C ASP A 16 -23.96 6.69 -8.76
N GLU A 17 -24.27 5.77 -9.66
CA GLU A 17 -23.47 4.56 -9.91
C GLU A 17 -22.07 4.86 -10.49
N HIS A 18 -21.84 6.08 -10.97
CA HIS A 18 -20.54 6.53 -11.52
C HIS A 18 -19.69 7.29 -10.51
N ALA A 19 -20.19 7.50 -9.30
CA ALA A 19 -19.45 8.21 -8.26
C ALA A 19 -18.17 7.45 -7.89
N ILE A 20 -17.04 8.17 -7.92
CA ILE A 20 -15.73 7.68 -7.53
C ILE A 20 -15.36 8.35 -6.20
N ALA A 21 -15.47 7.60 -5.11
CA ALA A 21 -15.23 8.14 -3.77
C ALA A 21 -13.78 8.62 -3.57
N ASN A 22 -12.82 7.95 -4.19
CA ASN A 22 -11.38 8.21 -4.03
C ASN A 22 -10.72 8.48 -5.40
N ALA A 23 -11.20 9.50 -6.13
CA ALA A 23 -10.69 9.82 -7.47
C ALA A 23 -9.18 10.09 -7.54
N GLY A 24 -8.57 10.62 -6.46
CA GLY A 24 -7.13 10.81 -6.34
C GLY A 24 -6.33 9.50 -6.43
N LEU A 25 -6.97 8.36 -6.19
CA LEU A 25 -6.35 7.04 -6.32
C LEU A 25 -5.90 6.73 -7.76
N ALA A 26 -6.50 7.39 -8.76
CA ALA A 26 -6.07 7.26 -10.16
C ALA A 26 -4.58 7.57 -10.34
N LEU A 27 -4.05 8.57 -9.63
CA LEU A 27 -2.63 8.94 -9.71
C LEU A 27 -1.74 7.85 -9.12
N ALA A 28 -2.11 7.29 -7.96
CA ALA A 28 -1.38 6.19 -7.34
C ALA A 28 -1.47 4.92 -8.20
N GLY A 29 -2.64 4.64 -8.80
CA GLY A 29 -2.83 3.53 -9.73
C GLY A 29 -1.93 3.63 -10.95
N LEU A 30 -1.90 4.79 -11.61
CA LEU A 30 -1.03 5.06 -12.76
C LEU A 30 0.46 4.96 -12.41
N LEU A 31 0.86 5.43 -11.23
CA LEU A 31 2.23 5.30 -10.76
C LEU A 31 2.59 3.83 -10.52
N SER A 32 1.72 3.08 -9.85
CA SER A 32 1.90 1.63 -9.61
C SER A 32 2.04 0.84 -10.91
N GLU A 33 1.23 1.16 -11.90
CA GLU A 33 1.31 0.57 -13.25
C GLU A 33 2.63 0.94 -13.94
N LYS A 34 3.00 2.22 -13.93
CA LYS A 34 4.23 2.71 -14.55
C LYS A 34 5.48 2.10 -13.93
N LEU A 35 5.48 1.87 -12.62
CA LEU A 35 6.55 1.20 -11.90
C LEU A 35 6.50 -0.33 -12.03
N GLY A 36 5.39 -0.90 -12.50
CA GLY A 36 5.18 -2.33 -12.64
C GLY A 36 5.05 -3.06 -11.31
N LEU A 37 4.37 -2.46 -10.31
CA LEU A 37 4.21 -3.02 -8.96
C LEU A 37 3.65 -4.44 -8.97
N GLU A 38 2.55 -4.68 -9.71
CA GLU A 38 1.88 -5.98 -9.75
C GLU A 38 2.82 -7.06 -10.31
N GLN A 39 3.43 -6.80 -11.46
CA GLN A 39 4.36 -7.71 -12.10
C GLN A 39 5.57 -8.00 -11.21
N LEU A 40 6.14 -6.98 -10.59
CA LEU A 40 7.31 -7.12 -9.75
C LEU A 40 7.02 -7.99 -8.51
N CYS A 41 5.84 -7.83 -7.92
CA CYS A 41 5.39 -8.69 -6.82
C CYS A 41 5.16 -10.13 -7.29
N ASP A 42 4.57 -10.34 -8.49
CA ASP A 42 4.35 -11.68 -9.04
C ASP A 42 5.66 -12.42 -9.33
N GLU A 43 6.71 -11.69 -9.75
CA GLU A 43 8.04 -12.24 -10.02
C GLU A 43 8.85 -12.51 -8.75
N THR A 44 8.63 -11.72 -7.70
CA THR A 44 9.51 -11.71 -6.53
C THR A 44 8.92 -12.47 -5.33
N ILE A 45 7.60 -12.40 -5.12
CA ILE A 45 6.95 -12.97 -3.93
C ILE A 45 6.53 -14.41 -4.17
N SER A 46 7.10 -15.34 -3.42
CA SER A 46 6.85 -16.79 -3.57
C SER A 46 5.57 -17.26 -2.87
N ILE A 47 4.48 -16.49 -2.96
CA ILE A 47 3.16 -16.85 -2.40
C ILE A 47 2.16 -16.97 -3.55
N ALA A 48 1.77 -18.18 -3.91
CA ALA A 48 0.78 -18.44 -4.95
C ALA A 48 -0.67 -18.32 -4.43
N PRO A 49 -1.65 -18.05 -5.32
CA PRO A 49 -1.53 -17.49 -6.65
C PRO A 49 -1.62 -15.95 -6.64
N PHE A 50 -1.06 -15.30 -7.65
CA PHE A 50 -1.23 -13.86 -7.93
C PHE A 50 -0.88 -12.90 -6.76
N PRO A 51 0.35 -12.93 -6.23
CA PRO A 51 0.72 -12.04 -5.13
C PRO A 51 0.65 -10.56 -5.52
N GLY A 52 0.91 -10.22 -6.78
CA GLY A 52 0.91 -8.86 -7.29
C GLY A 52 -0.43 -8.14 -7.10
N ARG A 53 -1.54 -8.75 -7.49
CA ARG A 53 -2.87 -8.14 -7.30
C ARG A 53 -3.24 -7.95 -5.84
N ARG A 54 -2.81 -8.85 -4.97
CA ARG A 54 -3.06 -8.77 -3.53
C ARG A 54 -2.23 -7.67 -2.91
N ALA A 55 -0.94 -7.60 -3.26
CA ALA A 55 -0.04 -6.54 -2.83
C ALA A 55 -0.51 -5.18 -3.33
N ALA A 56 -0.86 -5.04 -4.61
CA ALA A 56 -1.38 -3.81 -5.18
C ALA A 56 -2.68 -3.35 -4.47
N THR A 57 -3.61 -4.28 -4.17
CA THR A 57 -4.82 -3.96 -3.42
C THR A 57 -4.50 -3.42 -2.03
N LEU A 58 -3.57 -4.04 -1.30
CA LEU A 58 -3.15 -3.58 0.02
C LEU A 58 -2.49 -2.20 -0.04
N VAL A 59 -1.59 -1.99 -1.00
CA VAL A 59 -0.93 -0.68 -1.20
C VAL A 59 -1.96 0.41 -1.48
N HIS A 60 -2.90 0.17 -2.39
CA HIS A 60 -3.93 1.16 -2.71
C HIS A 60 -4.91 1.39 -1.56
N SER A 61 -5.21 0.35 -0.75
CA SER A 61 -6.00 0.51 0.48
C SER A 61 -5.28 1.42 1.48
N LEU A 62 -3.98 1.23 1.71
CA LEU A 62 -3.18 2.09 2.57
C LEU A 62 -3.12 3.53 2.05
N VAL A 63 -2.99 3.73 0.73
CA VAL A 63 -2.96 5.08 0.10
C VAL A 63 -4.24 5.86 0.36
N VAL A 64 -5.40 5.20 0.43
CA VAL A 64 -6.67 5.87 0.76
C VAL A 64 -6.96 5.93 2.27
N GLY A 65 -5.98 5.58 3.10
CA GLY A 65 -6.07 5.68 4.56
C GLY A 65 -6.61 4.42 5.25
N GLY A 66 -6.68 3.29 4.56
CA GLY A 66 -7.04 2.01 5.17
C GLY A 66 -6.03 1.60 6.23
N SER A 67 -6.51 1.10 7.35
CA SER A 67 -5.73 0.64 8.51
C SER A 67 -5.90 -0.86 8.79
N CYS A 68 -6.90 -1.48 8.20
CA CYS A 68 -7.16 -2.91 8.32
C CYS A 68 -7.55 -3.52 6.96
N ILE A 69 -7.62 -4.86 6.91
CA ILE A 69 -7.94 -5.57 5.66
C ILE A 69 -9.35 -5.27 5.16
N ASP A 70 -10.29 -5.02 6.07
CA ASP A 70 -11.69 -4.75 5.71
C ASP A 70 -11.85 -3.40 5.01
N ASP A 71 -10.94 -2.45 5.26
CA ASP A 71 -10.93 -1.14 4.60
C ASP A 71 -10.68 -1.26 3.08
N ALA A 72 -10.15 -2.39 2.60
CA ALA A 72 -10.02 -2.65 1.17
C ALA A 72 -11.37 -2.70 0.43
N ASP A 73 -12.50 -2.89 1.13
CA ASP A 73 -13.82 -2.83 0.52
C ASP A 73 -14.19 -1.42 0.04
N VAL A 74 -13.55 -0.36 0.58
CA VAL A 74 -13.68 1.00 0.07
C VAL A 74 -13.27 1.09 -1.40
N LEU A 75 -12.23 0.35 -1.80
CA LEU A 75 -11.76 0.29 -3.19
C LEU A 75 -12.75 -0.44 -4.12
N ARG A 76 -13.66 -1.23 -3.56
CA ARG A 76 -14.67 -2.02 -4.29
C ARG A 76 -16.01 -1.30 -4.38
N SER A 77 -16.20 -0.25 -3.59
CA SER A 77 -17.45 0.50 -3.54
C SER A 77 -17.58 1.48 -4.71
N GLY A 78 -18.78 1.62 -5.23
CA GLY A 78 -19.09 2.47 -6.37
C GLY A 78 -18.22 2.13 -7.59
N SER A 79 -17.79 3.15 -8.31
CA SER A 79 -16.90 3.01 -9.47
C SER A 79 -15.41 3.20 -9.14
N THR A 80 -15.01 3.15 -7.85
CA THR A 80 -13.63 3.37 -7.45
C THR A 80 -12.66 2.34 -8.07
N SER A 81 -13.10 1.09 -8.23
CA SER A 81 -12.28 0.06 -8.86
C SER A 81 -11.98 0.31 -10.34
N SER A 82 -12.76 1.17 -11.02
CA SER A 82 -12.56 1.48 -12.45
C SER A 82 -11.34 2.36 -12.72
N VAL A 83 -10.83 3.04 -11.70
CA VAL A 83 -9.61 3.87 -11.80
C VAL A 83 -8.31 3.09 -11.50
N LEU A 84 -8.44 1.81 -11.20
CA LEU A 84 -7.31 0.91 -10.94
C LEU A 84 -7.10 -0.04 -12.12
N SER A 85 -5.85 -0.29 -12.49
CA SER A 85 -5.46 -1.20 -13.57
C SER A 85 -5.60 -2.68 -13.20
N HIS A 86 -5.86 -2.99 -11.93
CA HIS A 86 -5.98 -4.36 -11.43
C HIS A 86 -7.34 -4.62 -10.77
N ARG A 87 -7.70 -5.91 -10.71
CA ARG A 87 -8.87 -6.33 -9.95
C ARG A 87 -8.60 -6.19 -8.45
N VAL A 88 -9.46 -5.45 -7.75
CA VAL A 88 -9.42 -5.31 -6.29
C VAL A 88 -9.82 -6.63 -5.62
N MET A 89 -8.98 -7.10 -4.72
CA MET A 89 -9.18 -8.34 -3.98
C MET A 89 -10.10 -8.14 -2.77
N ALA A 90 -10.89 -9.17 -2.44
CA ALA A 90 -11.74 -9.13 -1.26
C ALA A 90 -10.93 -9.26 0.04
N PRO A 91 -11.39 -8.69 1.17
CA PRO A 91 -10.72 -8.77 2.48
C PRO A 91 -10.34 -10.19 2.89
N SER A 92 -11.22 -11.15 2.70
CA SER A 92 -10.94 -12.57 3.00
C SER A 92 -9.76 -13.14 2.21
N THR A 93 -9.62 -12.73 0.93
CA THR A 93 -8.48 -13.11 0.09
C THR A 93 -7.19 -12.47 0.57
N LEU A 94 -7.25 -11.20 0.98
CA LEU A 94 -6.10 -10.48 1.55
C LEU A 94 -5.67 -11.10 2.87
N GLY A 95 -6.60 -11.43 3.75
CA GLY A 95 -6.31 -12.11 5.01
C GLY A 95 -5.66 -13.47 4.82
N THR A 96 -6.08 -14.25 3.83
CA THR A 96 -5.43 -15.52 3.48
C THR A 96 -4.01 -15.29 2.96
N PHE A 97 -3.81 -14.28 2.14
CA PHE A 97 -2.51 -13.90 1.61
C PHE A 97 -1.53 -13.50 2.73
N LEU A 98 -1.96 -12.62 3.64
CA LEU A 98 -1.12 -12.16 4.74
C LEU A 98 -0.74 -13.28 5.72
N ARG A 99 -1.67 -14.20 6.00
CA ARG A 99 -1.36 -15.39 6.83
C ARG A 99 -0.37 -16.35 6.18
N GLY A 100 -0.20 -16.30 4.87
CA GLY A 100 0.79 -17.10 4.14
C GLY A 100 2.21 -16.54 4.21
N PHE A 101 2.41 -15.33 4.76
CA PHE A 101 3.74 -14.73 4.84
C PHE A 101 4.63 -15.44 5.85
N THR A 102 5.83 -15.72 5.41
CA THR A 102 6.96 -16.17 6.22
C THR A 102 8.01 -15.06 6.29
N PHE A 103 9.01 -15.22 7.14
CA PHE A 103 10.14 -14.29 7.17
C PHE A 103 10.83 -14.14 5.81
N GLY A 104 10.95 -15.24 5.05
CA GLY A 104 11.49 -15.19 3.69
C GLY A 104 10.68 -14.30 2.76
N ASN A 105 9.35 -14.32 2.86
CA ASN A 105 8.49 -13.47 2.04
C ASN A 105 8.58 -11.99 2.43
N VAL A 106 8.81 -11.68 3.71
CA VAL A 106 9.08 -10.29 4.16
C VAL A 106 10.35 -9.77 3.49
N ARG A 107 11.42 -10.59 3.41
CA ARG A 107 12.64 -10.19 2.70
C ARG A 107 12.42 -9.99 1.19
N GLN A 108 11.47 -10.70 0.60
CA GLN A 108 11.07 -10.48 -0.79
C GLN A 108 10.37 -9.13 -0.97
N LEU A 109 9.61 -8.65 0.01
CA LEU A 109 9.05 -7.29 -0.01
C LEU A 109 10.13 -6.22 0.02
N ASP A 110 11.21 -6.41 0.78
CA ASP A 110 12.36 -5.49 0.76
C ASP A 110 12.94 -5.39 -0.66
N ALA A 111 13.10 -6.51 -1.36
CA ALA A 111 13.59 -6.53 -2.74
C ALA A 111 12.62 -5.86 -3.71
N VAL A 112 11.31 -6.01 -3.52
CA VAL A 112 10.28 -5.29 -4.31
C VAL A 112 10.42 -3.78 -4.08
N ALA A 113 10.53 -3.33 -2.84
CA ALA A 113 10.66 -1.91 -2.50
C ALA A 113 11.92 -1.29 -3.11
N GLU A 114 13.06 -1.98 -3.03
CA GLU A 114 14.32 -1.54 -3.65
C GLU A 114 14.20 -1.38 -5.16
N GLN A 115 13.58 -2.34 -5.84
CA GLN A 115 13.40 -2.28 -7.29
C GLN A 115 12.41 -1.19 -7.70
N LEU A 116 11.32 -0.99 -6.93
CA LEU A 116 10.39 0.13 -7.18
C LEU A 116 11.08 1.48 -7.04
N LEU A 117 11.90 1.65 -6.00
CA LEU A 117 12.68 2.87 -5.78
C LEU A 117 13.66 3.09 -6.95
N THR A 118 14.36 2.06 -7.37
CA THR A 118 15.30 2.12 -8.51
C THR A 118 14.58 2.55 -9.78
N ARG A 119 13.40 1.97 -10.07
CA ARG A 119 12.58 2.35 -11.23
C ARG A 119 12.07 3.79 -11.14
N ALA A 120 11.63 4.22 -9.94
CA ALA A 120 11.20 5.60 -9.72
C ALA A 120 12.32 6.60 -9.98
N TRP A 121 13.53 6.30 -9.51
CA TRP A 121 14.70 7.16 -9.75
C TRP A 121 15.11 7.20 -11.22
N ALA A 122 15.04 6.07 -11.90
CA ALA A 122 15.28 6.02 -13.35
C ALA A 122 14.27 6.86 -14.15
N LEU A 123 13.07 7.08 -13.60
CA LEU A 123 12.04 7.97 -14.19
C LEU A 123 12.21 9.45 -13.80
N GLY A 124 13.29 9.81 -13.11
CA GLY A 124 13.59 11.18 -12.73
C GLY A 124 13.05 11.61 -11.36
N ALA A 125 12.54 10.67 -10.54
CA ALA A 125 12.09 10.98 -9.18
C ALA A 125 13.23 10.97 -8.14
N GLY A 126 14.46 10.69 -8.57
CA GLY A 126 15.63 10.65 -7.69
C GLY A 126 16.18 12.04 -7.36
N PRO A 127 17.05 12.13 -6.35
CA PRO A 127 17.65 13.40 -5.89
C PRO A 127 18.69 13.98 -6.87
N GLU A 128 18.99 13.28 -7.98
CA GLU A 128 20.04 13.61 -8.94
C GLU A 128 21.40 13.79 -8.25
N MET A 129 22.01 14.98 -8.38
CA MET A 129 23.28 15.35 -7.75
C MET A 129 23.09 16.19 -6.48
N SER A 130 21.86 16.39 -6.03
CA SER A 130 21.55 17.15 -4.81
C SER A 130 21.88 16.34 -3.56
N PRO A 131 22.40 16.98 -2.49
CA PRO A 131 22.55 16.32 -1.20
C PRO A 131 21.21 15.78 -0.69
N MET A 132 21.19 14.53 -0.24
CA MET A 132 20.00 13.91 0.33
C MET A 132 20.13 13.84 1.84
N THR A 133 19.12 14.32 2.56
CA THR A 133 18.99 14.14 4.01
C THR A 133 18.12 12.93 4.27
N ILE A 134 18.63 11.99 5.05
CA ILE A 134 17.87 10.81 5.51
C ILE A 134 17.52 11.06 6.97
N ASP A 135 16.22 11.17 7.23
CA ASP A 135 15.68 11.24 8.59
C ASP A 135 15.21 9.84 9.01
N LEU A 136 15.68 9.38 10.18
CA LEU A 136 15.35 8.07 10.72
C LEU A 136 14.51 8.26 11.98
N ASP A 137 13.25 7.89 11.89
CA ASP A 137 12.36 7.85 13.04
C ASP A 137 12.24 6.43 13.60
N SER A 138 12.08 6.33 14.93
CA SER A 138 11.87 5.06 15.61
C SER A 138 10.37 4.78 15.72
N THR A 139 9.93 3.69 15.11
CA THR A 139 8.55 3.21 15.23
C THR A 139 8.47 2.07 16.23
N VAL A 140 7.62 2.20 17.25
CA VAL A 140 7.29 1.12 18.18
C VAL A 140 6.06 0.39 17.65
N CYS A 141 6.23 -0.86 17.22
CA CYS A 141 5.12 -1.73 16.84
C CYS A 141 4.77 -2.63 18.02
N GLU A 142 3.55 -2.52 18.52
CA GLU A 142 3.02 -3.44 19.52
C GLU A 142 2.68 -4.78 18.82
N VAL A 143 3.25 -5.88 19.30
CA VAL A 143 2.95 -7.22 18.81
C VAL A 143 2.25 -8.01 19.89
N SER A 144 1.15 -8.69 19.54
CA SER A 144 0.46 -9.62 20.44
C SER A 144 1.39 -10.75 20.89
N ALA A 145 1.25 -11.17 22.16
CA ALA A 145 2.07 -12.21 22.77
C ALA A 145 2.02 -13.58 22.09
N ASP A 146 1.06 -13.80 21.21
CA ASP A 146 0.89 -15.04 20.45
C ASP A 146 1.83 -15.17 19.23
N PHE A 147 2.58 -14.13 18.90
CA PHE A 147 3.64 -14.25 17.91
C PHE A 147 4.91 -14.78 18.57
N PRO A 148 5.55 -15.85 18.02
CA PRO A 148 6.81 -16.32 18.52
C PRO A 148 7.83 -15.18 18.48
N VAL A 149 8.29 -14.77 19.67
CA VAL A 149 9.32 -13.72 19.80
C VAL A 149 10.56 -14.18 19.04
N MET A 150 10.88 -13.54 17.95
CA MET A 150 12.12 -13.84 17.22
C MET A 150 13.33 -13.66 18.15
N PRO A 151 14.29 -14.57 18.13
CA PRO A 151 15.52 -14.43 18.89
C PRO A 151 16.16 -13.07 18.62
N ARG A 152 16.69 -12.45 19.67
CA ARG A 152 17.29 -11.11 19.64
C ARG A 152 18.37 -10.93 18.54
N ALA A 153 18.99 -12.02 18.10
CA ALA A 153 19.99 -12.07 17.02
C ALA A 153 19.38 -11.86 15.61
N ALA A 154 18.06 -12.00 15.45
CA ALA A 154 17.37 -11.76 14.17
C ALA A 154 16.84 -10.32 14.03
N ARG A 155 17.01 -9.48 15.06
CA ARG A 155 16.63 -8.08 15.06
C ARG A 155 17.74 -7.25 14.42
N TYR A 156 17.62 -7.01 13.12
CA TYR A 156 18.40 -6.08 12.30
C TYR A 156 19.93 -6.32 12.21
N PRO A 157 20.44 -6.62 11.03
CA PRO A 157 21.89 -6.67 10.77
C PRO A 157 22.54 -5.28 10.60
N TRP A 158 21.85 -4.20 11.00
CA TRP A 158 22.36 -2.84 10.91
C TRP A 158 23.05 -2.45 12.23
N SER A 159 24.19 -3.06 12.53
CA SER A 159 25.13 -2.44 13.46
C SER A 159 25.79 -1.27 12.73
N LEU A 160 25.34 -0.05 13.01
CA LEU A 160 26.11 1.15 12.70
C LEU A 160 27.50 0.99 13.33
N HIS A 161 28.51 0.77 12.52
CA HIS A 161 29.88 1.00 12.92
C HIS A 161 29.99 2.51 13.12
N GLN A 162 30.03 2.94 14.38
CA GLN A 162 30.53 4.26 14.74
C GLN A 162 31.98 4.29 14.30
N ALA A 163 32.25 5.02 13.23
CA ALA A 163 33.59 5.44 12.89
C ALA A 163 33.99 6.52 13.91
N SER A 164 35.02 6.21 14.71
CA SER A 164 35.73 7.12 15.59
C SER A 164 36.48 8.16 14.78
#